data_56d9fb1260e42075816e7ed05e1f1287
#
_entry.id   56d9fb1260e42075816e7ed05e1f1287
#
_cell.length_a   1.000
_cell.length_b   1.000
_cell.length_c   1.000
_cell.angle_alpha   90.00
_cell.angle_beta   90.00
_cell.angle_gamma   90.00
#
_symmetry.space_group_name_H-M   'P 1'
#
loop_
_entity.id
_entity.type
_entity.pdbx_description
1 polymer ?
#
loop_
_entity_poly.entity_id
_entity_poly.type
_entity_poly.pdbx_seq_one_letter_code
_entity_poly.pdbx_strand_id
1 'polypeptide(L)'
;MSGQALVIGGTGPTGQPVVAGLVERGYEVTILHRGTHERPDLPAVVRHLHHDPYDDAVLGDVLGDSTFDLVVAMYGRLRRIAACTAGRVGHFVSVGGVPAYRGWMNPWLSEPAGLAVPVTEDAATVADPADDEKGFRIVRTEAAVFEAHPAATHFRYPYVYGPYQLAPREWSIVRRILDGRRRIVVADDGLTLHHHGYTENLAHALLLAVDQPAAAAGHVFNVGDEEVLTVRQVIELVAATLEHEWEIVSMPYDLAVPARPLLAQPLPTHRVLDLARVRTVLGYRDVVPAREAVPRTARWLASHRPEPGGQEEMVLTDPFNYDAEDRLIDAWSAARDSVLPATVFDPDPGYGLAYSGPGGRARSQSQFRP
;
A
#
# COMPACT_ATOMS: atom_id res chain seq x y z
N MET A 1 20.91 -29.31 -7.40
CA MET A 1 21.23 -28.84 -6.03
C MET A 1 20.16 -27.82 -5.70
N SER A 2 19.55 -27.93 -4.53
CA SER A 2 18.61 -26.93 -4.03
C SER A 2 19.38 -25.65 -3.74
N GLY A 3 18.88 -24.48 -4.18
CA GLY A 3 19.50 -23.20 -3.90
C GLY A 3 19.29 -22.79 -2.43
N GLN A 4 20.27 -22.09 -1.84
CA GLN A 4 20.17 -21.54 -0.48
C GLN A 4 19.54 -20.14 -0.52
N ALA A 5 18.41 -19.94 0.17
CA ALA A 5 17.74 -18.65 0.26
C ALA A 5 17.70 -18.13 1.70
N LEU A 6 18.14 -16.89 1.89
CA LEU A 6 17.98 -16.16 3.15
C LEU A 6 16.84 -15.12 3.00
N VAL A 7 15.85 -15.17 3.89
CA VAL A 7 14.75 -14.21 3.93
C VAL A 7 14.78 -13.41 5.21
N ILE A 8 14.90 -12.09 5.12
CA ILE A 8 14.80 -11.16 6.22
C ILE A 8 13.44 -10.46 6.14
N GLY A 9 12.64 -10.57 7.20
CA GLY A 9 11.26 -10.09 7.20
C GLY A 9 10.23 -11.13 6.75
N GLY A 10 10.58 -12.41 6.73
CA GLY A 10 9.72 -13.52 6.32
C GLY A 10 8.48 -13.74 7.20
N THR A 11 8.37 -13.09 8.35
CA THR A 11 7.19 -13.10 9.22
C THR A 11 6.24 -11.92 8.99
N GLY A 12 6.61 -10.98 8.12
CA GLY A 12 5.76 -9.83 7.76
C GLY A 12 4.57 -10.20 6.86
N PRO A 13 3.72 -9.22 6.50
CA PRO A 13 2.50 -9.46 5.73
C PRO A 13 2.72 -10.13 4.37
N THR A 14 3.78 -9.76 3.65
CA THR A 14 4.17 -10.41 2.38
C THR A 14 5.14 -11.59 2.59
N GLY A 15 5.59 -11.82 3.82
CA GLY A 15 6.63 -12.79 4.13
C GLY A 15 6.20 -14.23 3.89
N GLN A 16 5.05 -14.62 4.41
CA GLN A 16 4.56 -15.98 4.27
C GLN A 16 4.39 -16.41 2.81
N PRO A 17 3.68 -15.66 1.94
CA PRO A 17 3.56 -16.06 0.53
C PRO A 17 4.90 -16.06 -0.22
N VAL A 18 5.85 -15.19 0.14
CA VAL A 18 7.21 -15.22 -0.42
C VAL A 18 7.93 -16.50 0.01
N VAL A 19 7.92 -16.80 1.31
CA VAL A 19 8.60 -17.99 1.85
C VAL A 19 8.01 -19.28 1.28
N ALA A 20 6.68 -19.40 1.25
CA ALA A 20 6.00 -20.56 0.64
C ALA A 20 6.38 -20.71 -0.84
N GLY A 21 6.33 -19.62 -1.59
CA GLY A 21 6.71 -19.62 -3.01
C GLY A 21 8.18 -19.96 -3.27
N LEU A 22 9.10 -19.62 -2.35
CA LEU A 22 10.51 -20.05 -2.45
C LEU A 22 10.68 -21.54 -2.16
N VAL A 23 9.99 -22.06 -1.15
CA VAL A 23 9.98 -23.52 -0.86
C VAL A 23 9.43 -24.31 -2.04
N GLU A 24 8.34 -23.85 -2.67
CA GLU A 24 7.77 -24.48 -3.88
C GLU A 24 8.75 -24.48 -5.06
N ARG A 25 9.64 -23.50 -5.14
CA ARG A 25 10.73 -23.41 -6.15
C ARG A 25 11.96 -24.25 -5.79
N GLY A 26 11.91 -24.99 -4.68
CA GLY A 26 12.96 -25.90 -4.25
C GLY A 26 14.13 -25.22 -3.54
N TYR A 27 13.97 -23.98 -3.03
CA TYR A 27 14.97 -23.37 -2.19
C TYR A 27 14.96 -23.97 -0.77
N GLU A 28 16.14 -24.14 -0.20
CA GLU A 28 16.32 -24.32 1.23
C GLU A 28 16.25 -22.95 1.91
N VAL A 29 15.10 -22.64 2.51
CA VAL A 29 14.80 -21.31 3.03
C VAL A 29 15.19 -21.17 4.48
N THR A 30 15.99 -20.16 4.79
CA THR A 30 16.31 -19.71 6.13
C THR A 30 15.68 -18.32 6.35
N ILE A 31 14.88 -18.16 7.41
CA ILE A 31 14.31 -16.86 7.81
C ILE A 31 15.11 -16.29 8.96
N LEU A 32 15.55 -15.03 8.84
CA LEU A 32 16.13 -14.27 9.94
C LEU A 32 15.09 -13.31 10.52
N HIS A 33 14.75 -13.47 11.80
CA HIS A 33 13.78 -12.64 12.51
C HIS A 33 14.04 -12.65 14.04
N ARG A 34 13.41 -11.71 14.76
CA ARG A 34 13.60 -11.58 16.21
C ARG A 34 12.96 -12.66 17.07
N GLY A 35 12.10 -13.51 16.51
CA GLY A 35 11.33 -14.50 17.27
C GLY A 35 10.13 -13.94 18.05
N THR A 36 9.84 -12.62 17.93
CA THR A 36 8.73 -11.97 18.66
C THR A 36 7.36 -12.14 18.00
N HIS A 37 7.35 -12.47 16.72
CA HIS A 37 6.15 -12.68 15.92
C HIS A 37 6.36 -13.89 15.02
N GLU A 38 6.01 -15.05 15.55
CA GLU A 38 6.01 -16.28 14.76
C GLU A 38 4.67 -16.45 14.05
N ARG A 39 4.74 -17.04 12.86
CA ARG A 39 3.56 -17.32 12.05
C ARG A 39 3.35 -18.83 11.95
N PRO A 40 2.18 -19.32 12.39
CA PRO A 40 1.88 -20.75 12.37
C PRO A 40 1.66 -21.30 10.95
N ASP A 41 1.46 -20.43 9.97
CA ASP A 41 1.20 -20.75 8.56
C ASP A 41 2.47 -20.80 7.68
N LEU A 42 3.66 -20.67 8.28
CA LEU A 42 4.92 -20.88 7.58
C LEU A 42 5.17 -22.39 7.33
N PRO A 43 5.77 -22.76 6.18
CA PRO A 43 6.11 -24.15 5.92
C PRO A 43 7.08 -24.71 6.96
N ALA A 44 6.78 -25.90 7.50
CA ALA A 44 7.57 -26.52 8.56
C ALA A 44 9.03 -26.86 8.19
N VAL A 45 9.36 -26.86 6.92
CA VAL A 45 10.73 -27.13 6.39
C VAL A 45 11.65 -25.93 6.48
N VAL A 46 11.13 -24.74 6.82
CA VAL A 46 11.87 -23.49 6.89
C VAL A 46 12.74 -23.47 8.15
N ARG A 47 14.00 -23.08 7.98
CA ARG A 47 14.91 -22.87 9.11
C ARG A 47 14.73 -21.46 9.68
N HIS A 48 14.60 -21.35 11.00
CA HIS A 48 14.51 -20.07 11.70
C HIS A 48 15.84 -19.72 12.37
N LEU A 49 16.32 -18.51 12.13
CA LEU A 49 17.40 -17.86 12.84
C LEU A 49 16.81 -16.74 13.69
N HIS A 50 16.78 -16.95 15.01
CA HIS A 50 16.21 -15.98 15.97
C HIS A 50 17.28 -15.00 16.41
N HIS A 51 17.48 -13.93 15.66
CA HIS A 51 18.37 -12.84 16.00
C HIS A 51 17.77 -11.50 15.59
N ASP A 52 18.13 -10.46 16.31
CA ASP A 52 17.69 -9.12 15.96
C ASP A 52 18.51 -8.60 14.76
N PRO A 53 17.93 -8.44 13.57
CA PRO A 53 18.63 -7.86 12.42
C PRO A 53 19.04 -6.40 12.65
N TYR A 54 18.59 -5.78 13.75
CA TYR A 54 18.98 -4.44 14.18
C TYR A 54 20.23 -4.45 15.08
N ASP A 55 20.68 -5.60 15.55
CA ASP A 55 21.94 -5.73 16.30
C ASP A 55 23.12 -5.91 15.32
N ASP A 56 23.90 -4.84 15.18
CA ASP A 56 25.00 -4.77 14.23
C ASP A 56 26.15 -5.73 14.58
N ALA A 57 26.37 -6.02 15.87
CA ALA A 57 27.43 -6.94 16.31
C ALA A 57 27.10 -8.39 15.97
N VAL A 58 25.82 -8.75 16.07
CA VAL A 58 25.35 -10.13 15.93
C VAL A 58 25.12 -10.51 14.47
N LEU A 59 24.67 -9.59 13.61
CA LEU A 59 24.31 -9.91 12.22
C LEU A 59 25.50 -10.48 11.44
N GLY A 60 26.70 -9.91 11.62
CA GLY A 60 27.93 -10.41 10.98
C GLY A 60 28.28 -11.82 11.45
N ASP A 61 28.21 -12.07 12.76
CA ASP A 61 28.55 -13.37 13.36
C ASP A 61 27.53 -14.46 12.98
N VAL A 62 26.23 -14.11 12.93
CA VAL A 62 25.12 -15.04 12.56
C VAL A 62 25.22 -15.47 11.10
N LEU A 63 25.52 -14.54 10.20
CA LEU A 63 25.67 -14.85 8.77
C LEU A 63 27.04 -15.47 8.47
N GLY A 64 28.07 -15.22 9.33
CA GLY A 64 29.42 -15.74 9.17
C GLY A 64 29.94 -15.58 7.73
N ASP A 65 30.56 -16.61 7.22
CA ASP A 65 31.03 -16.70 5.82
C ASP A 65 30.03 -17.37 4.87
N SER A 66 28.74 -17.49 5.28
CA SER A 66 27.70 -18.12 4.48
C SER A 66 27.51 -17.42 3.14
N THR A 67 27.34 -18.22 2.10
CA THR A 67 26.94 -17.76 0.76
C THR A 67 25.50 -18.15 0.49
N PHE A 68 24.80 -17.35 -0.28
CA PHE A 68 23.41 -17.58 -0.64
C PHE A 68 23.22 -17.43 -2.14
N ASP A 69 22.42 -18.30 -2.73
CA ASP A 69 21.99 -18.14 -4.12
C ASP A 69 21.00 -16.97 -4.22
N LEU A 70 20.20 -16.78 -3.17
CA LEU A 70 19.19 -15.71 -3.09
C LEU A 70 19.16 -15.10 -1.70
N VAL A 71 19.12 -13.77 -1.63
CA VAL A 71 18.72 -13.03 -0.42
C VAL A 71 17.48 -12.22 -0.74
N VAL A 72 16.42 -12.38 0.06
CA VAL A 72 15.22 -11.54 0.02
C VAL A 72 15.18 -10.72 1.30
N ALA A 73 15.34 -9.40 1.19
CA ALA A 73 15.36 -8.49 2.33
C ALA A 73 14.16 -7.53 2.26
N MET A 74 13.15 -7.79 3.10
CA MET A 74 11.92 -7.03 3.20
C MET A 74 11.92 -6.24 4.51
N TYR A 75 12.23 -4.94 4.42
CA TYR A 75 12.31 -4.04 5.57
C TYR A 75 13.49 -4.29 6.53
N GLY A 76 13.60 -3.50 7.59
CA GLY A 76 14.64 -3.59 8.59
C GLY A 76 15.91 -2.80 8.23
N ARG A 77 17.06 -3.25 8.75
CA ARG A 77 18.39 -2.64 8.52
C ARG A 77 18.95 -3.01 7.14
N LEU A 78 18.18 -2.78 6.07
CA LEU A 78 18.49 -3.21 4.71
C LEU A 78 19.89 -2.78 4.25
N ARG A 79 20.35 -1.56 4.61
CA ARG A 79 21.73 -1.10 4.31
C ARG A 79 22.79 -2.00 4.92
N ARG A 80 22.56 -2.43 6.16
CA ARG A 80 23.50 -3.30 6.87
C ARG A 80 23.49 -4.71 6.29
N ILE A 81 22.31 -5.23 6.01
CA ILE A 81 22.13 -6.54 5.38
C ILE A 81 22.84 -6.58 4.04
N ALA A 82 22.62 -5.56 3.18
CA ALA A 82 23.29 -5.45 1.90
C ALA A 82 24.82 -5.42 2.05
N ALA A 83 25.36 -4.61 2.96
CA ALA A 83 26.80 -4.53 3.21
C ALA A 83 27.38 -5.85 3.72
N CYS A 84 26.72 -6.51 4.68
CA CYS A 84 27.21 -7.79 5.25
C CYS A 84 27.17 -8.95 4.26
N THR A 85 26.34 -8.88 3.22
CA THR A 85 26.18 -9.94 2.22
C THR A 85 26.86 -9.63 0.88
N ALA A 86 27.55 -8.49 0.77
CA ALA A 86 28.25 -8.08 -0.44
C ALA A 86 29.25 -9.15 -0.91
N GLY A 87 29.22 -9.50 -2.21
CA GLY A 87 30.09 -10.50 -2.81
C GLY A 87 29.76 -11.96 -2.45
N ARG A 88 28.68 -12.22 -1.69
CA ARG A 88 28.30 -13.55 -1.21
C ARG A 88 26.86 -13.97 -1.62
N VAL A 89 26.25 -13.24 -2.51
CA VAL A 89 24.86 -13.47 -2.93
C VAL A 89 24.78 -13.54 -4.44
N GLY A 90 24.12 -14.58 -4.94
CA GLY A 90 23.85 -14.74 -6.38
C GLY A 90 22.82 -13.72 -6.89
N HIS A 91 21.70 -13.58 -6.19
CA HIS A 91 20.68 -12.56 -6.49
C HIS A 91 20.18 -11.91 -5.20
N PHE A 92 20.24 -10.58 -5.13
CA PHE A 92 19.75 -9.79 -3.99
C PHE A 92 18.43 -9.11 -4.38
N VAL A 93 17.35 -9.46 -3.72
CA VAL A 93 16.01 -8.87 -3.92
C VAL A 93 15.64 -8.08 -2.66
N SER A 94 15.26 -6.83 -2.82
CA SER A 94 14.97 -5.95 -1.69
C SER A 94 13.65 -5.20 -1.86
N VAL A 95 13.08 -4.81 -0.74
CA VAL A 95 11.84 -4.04 -0.66
C VAL A 95 12.08 -2.74 0.07
N GLY A 96 11.76 -1.64 -0.59
CA GLY A 96 11.62 -0.32 -0.01
C GLY A 96 10.18 0.15 -0.10
N GLY A 97 9.97 1.44 -0.32
CA GLY A 97 8.62 1.98 -0.37
C GLY A 97 8.50 3.23 -1.22
N VAL A 98 7.31 3.45 -1.72
CA VAL A 98 6.93 4.62 -2.54
C VAL A 98 7.11 5.99 -1.86
N PRO A 99 7.26 6.12 -0.51
CA PRO A 99 7.69 7.40 0.06
C PRO A 99 9.08 7.86 -0.41
N ALA A 100 9.82 7.04 -1.17
CA ALA A 100 11.00 7.48 -1.90
C ALA A 100 10.71 8.63 -2.89
N TYR A 101 9.50 8.71 -3.43
CA TYR A 101 9.11 9.76 -4.38
C TYR A 101 8.89 11.10 -3.69
N ARG A 102 9.52 12.14 -4.21
CA ARG A 102 9.36 13.52 -3.73
C ARG A 102 7.90 13.96 -3.93
N GLY A 103 7.24 14.36 -2.86
CA GLY A 103 5.84 14.75 -2.88
C GLY A 103 4.85 13.63 -2.54
N TRP A 104 5.30 12.36 -2.39
CA TRP A 104 4.40 11.27 -2.02
C TRP A 104 3.81 11.43 -0.63
N MET A 105 4.62 11.74 0.37
CA MET A 105 4.16 12.00 1.75
C MET A 105 3.81 13.46 1.99
N ASN A 106 4.46 14.37 1.29
CA ASN A 106 4.25 15.81 1.39
C ASN A 106 3.86 16.40 0.03
N PRO A 107 2.55 16.45 -0.31
CA PRO A 107 2.08 16.92 -1.60
C PRO A 107 2.38 18.40 -1.87
N TRP A 108 2.68 19.18 -0.82
CA TRP A 108 3.03 20.60 -0.92
C TRP A 108 4.41 20.87 -1.56
N LEU A 109 5.21 19.83 -1.79
CA LEU A 109 6.48 19.91 -2.51
C LEU A 109 6.30 20.06 -4.03
N SER A 110 5.08 19.96 -4.51
CA SER A 110 4.70 20.20 -5.91
C SER A 110 3.85 21.46 -6.01
N GLU A 111 3.93 22.15 -7.17
CA GLU A 111 3.15 23.35 -7.46
C GLU A 111 2.49 23.22 -8.85
N PRO A 112 1.16 23.08 -8.91
CA PRO A 112 0.22 22.96 -7.79
C PRO A 112 0.46 21.70 -6.94
N ALA A 113 -0.08 21.68 -5.70
CA ALA A 113 0.11 20.57 -4.77
C ALA A 113 -0.38 19.24 -5.35
N GLY A 114 0.36 18.17 -5.08
CA GLY A 114 0.07 16.81 -5.54
C GLY A 114 1.05 16.31 -6.59
N LEU A 115 1.03 14.99 -6.79
CA LEU A 115 1.87 14.32 -7.78
C LEU A 115 1.21 14.31 -9.16
N ALA A 116 2.01 14.44 -10.20
CA ALA A 116 1.58 13.99 -11.52
C ALA A 116 1.46 12.47 -11.52
N VAL A 117 0.28 11.96 -11.85
CA VAL A 117 -0.02 10.53 -11.84
C VAL A 117 -0.31 10.02 -13.27
N PRO A 118 0.07 8.77 -13.59
CA PRO A 118 0.74 7.79 -12.75
C PRO A 118 2.23 8.10 -12.54
N VAL A 119 2.75 7.76 -11.34
CA VAL A 119 4.16 7.98 -10.96
C VAL A 119 5.02 6.84 -11.48
N THR A 120 5.97 7.14 -12.35
CA THR A 120 6.94 6.17 -12.88
C THR A 120 8.14 6.00 -11.94
N GLU A 121 8.93 4.93 -12.12
CA GLU A 121 10.15 4.69 -11.34
C GLU A 121 11.23 5.78 -11.55
N ASP A 122 11.16 6.50 -12.66
CA ASP A 122 12.09 7.58 -13.01
C ASP A 122 11.65 8.96 -12.48
N ALA A 123 10.50 9.01 -11.76
CA ALA A 123 10.06 10.25 -11.12
C ALA A 123 11.04 10.68 -10.01
N ALA A 124 11.07 12.01 -9.77
CA ALA A 124 11.97 12.59 -8.79
C ALA A 124 11.81 11.97 -7.40
N THR A 125 12.93 11.57 -6.80
CA THR A 125 12.99 11.05 -5.43
C THR A 125 13.36 12.13 -4.43
N VAL A 126 13.13 11.86 -3.14
CA VAL A 126 13.49 12.79 -2.05
C VAL A 126 15.01 12.91 -1.96
N ALA A 127 15.53 14.10 -2.23
CA ALA A 127 16.95 14.41 -2.19
C ALA A 127 17.39 15.14 -0.92
N ASP A 128 16.47 15.81 -0.24
CA ASP A 128 16.73 16.59 0.98
C ASP A 128 15.88 16.03 2.15
N PRO A 129 16.49 15.73 3.32
CA PRO A 129 15.76 15.30 4.49
C PRO A 129 14.79 16.38 5.03
N ALA A 130 15.00 17.67 4.70
CA ALA A 130 14.09 18.75 5.05
C ALA A 130 12.76 18.69 4.28
N ASP A 131 12.74 18.11 3.08
CA ASP A 131 11.53 17.87 2.31
C ASP A 131 10.69 16.74 2.93
N ASP A 132 11.35 15.60 3.21
CA ASP A 132 10.75 14.40 3.82
C ASP A 132 11.87 13.50 4.39
N GLU A 133 12.04 13.50 5.71
CA GLU A 133 13.08 12.71 6.38
C GLU A 133 12.92 11.19 6.13
N LYS A 134 11.66 10.70 6.13
CA LYS A 134 11.37 9.28 5.88
C LYS A 134 11.71 8.89 4.44
N GLY A 135 11.25 9.67 3.48
CA GLY A 135 11.55 9.46 2.06
C GLY A 135 13.05 9.50 1.78
N PHE A 136 13.75 10.47 2.33
CA PHE A 136 15.21 10.58 2.22
C PHE A 136 15.95 9.34 2.74
N ARG A 137 15.55 8.81 3.90
CA ARG A 137 16.13 7.56 4.44
C ARG A 137 15.88 6.36 3.53
N ILE A 138 14.70 6.27 2.92
CA ILE A 138 14.36 5.20 1.97
C ILE A 138 15.25 5.29 0.74
N VAL A 139 15.38 6.47 0.12
CA VAL A 139 16.26 6.69 -1.05
C VAL A 139 17.71 6.34 -0.76
N ARG A 140 18.25 6.79 0.39
CA ARG A 140 19.60 6.41 0.81
C ARG A 140 19.77 4.92 1.04
N THR A 141 18.71 4.24 1.45
CA THR A 141 18.74 2.78 1.65
C THR A 141 18.77 2.05 0.32
N GLU A 142 17.95 2.49 -0.64
CA GLU A 142 17.95 1.97 -2.01
C GLU A 142 19.34 2.16 -2.66
N ALA A 143 19.93 3.35 -2.56
CA ALA A 143 21.27 3.62 -3.08
C ALA A 143 22.33 2.68 -2.48
N ALA A 144 22.32 2.46 -1.15
CA ALA A 144 23.26 1.58 -0.49
C ALA A 144 23.07 0.10 -0.88
N VAL A 145 21.88 -0.33 -1.25
CA VAL A 145 21.63 -1.67 -1.79
C VAL A 145 22.34 -1.84 -3.13
N PHE A 146 22.17 -0.89 -4.06
CA PHE A 146 22.80 -0.96 -5.37
C PHE A 146 24.33 -0.75 -5.32
N GLU A 147 24.82 -0.01 -4.34
CA GLU A 147 26.26 0.11 -4.08
C GLU A 147 26.88 -1.25 -3.69
N ALA A 148 26.22 -1.99 -2.80
CA ALA A 148 26.69 -3.31 -2.33
C ALA A 148 26.41 -4.43 -3.35
N HIS A 149 25.31 -4.35 -4.07
CA HIS A 149 24.81 -5.33 -5.03
C HIS A 149 24.33 -4.65 -6.31
N PRO A 150 25.23 -4.30 -7.26
CA PRO A 150 24.85 -3.56 -8.49
C PRO A 150 23.78 -4.25 -9.34
N ALA A 151 23.68 -5.59 -9.27
CA ALA A 151 22.67 -6.39 -9.95
C ALA A 151 21.43 -6.68 -9.06
N ALA A 152 21.25 -5.99 -7.94
CA ALA A 152 20.07 -6.18 -7.10
C ALA A 152 18.78 -5.84 -7.84
N THR A 153 17.68 -6.42 -7.37
CA THR A 153 16.33 -6.00 -7.73
C THR A 153 15.69 -5.31 -6.54
N HIS A 154 15.10 -4.13 -6.76
CA HIS A 154 14.48 -3.36 -5.69
C HIS A 154 13.02 -3.08 -6.02
N PHE A 155 12.11 -3.38 -5.08
CA PHE A 155 10.68 -3.09 -5.21
C PHE A 155 10.29 -1.90 -4.33
N ARG A 156 9.61 -0.90 -4.89
CA ARG A 156 8.97 0.17 -4.13
C ARG A 156 7.53 -0.21 -3.85
N TYR A 157 7.29 -0.75 -2.65
CA TYR A 157 5.96 -1.14 -2.22
C TYR A 157 5.09 0.08 -1.91
N PRO A 158 3.82 0.08 -2.36
CA PRO A 158 2.81 1.03 -1.93
C PRO A 158 2.32 0.70 -0.51
N TYR A 159 1.15 1.22 -0.15
CA TYR A 159 0.46 0.78 1.05
C TYR A 159 0.05 -0.69 0.91
N VAL A 160 0.55 -1.53 1.81
CA VAL A 160 0.29 -2.97 1.81
C VAL A 160 -1.01 -3.26 2.56
N TYR A 161 -1.89 -4.08 2.00
CA TYR A 161 -3.09 -4.55 2.65
C TYR A 161 -3.28 -6.06 2.49
N GLY A 162 -4.10 -6.66 3.35
CA GLY A 162 -4.31 -8.11 3.40
C GLY A 162 -4.10 -8.66 4.82
N PRO A 163 -4.12 -9.97 5.00
CA PRO A 163 -3.84 -10.62 6.27
C PRO A 163 -2.50 -10.17 6.88
N TYR A 164 -2.50 -9.98 8.20
CA TYR A 164 -1.31 -9.60 8.99
C TYR A 164 -0.69 -8.24 8.64
N GLN A 165 -1.42 -7.37 7.95
CA GLN A 165 -0.94 -6.01 7.68
C GLN A 165 -0.73 -5.22 8.98
N LEU A 166 0.34 -4.39 9.01
CA LEU A 166 0.75 -3.69 10.23
C LEU A 166 -0.02 -2.39 10.49
N ALA A 167 -0.69 -1.87 9.47
CA ALA A 167 -1.48 -0.64 9.54
C ALA A 167 -2.81 -0.87 8.80
N PRO A 168 -3.78 -1.57 9.40
CA PRO A 168 -4.98 -2.05 8.72
C PRO A 168 -5.98 -0.90 8.48
N ARG A 169 -5.77 -0.10 7.44
CA ARG A 169 -6.65 1.03 7.10
C ARG A 169 -8.12 0.61 6.97
N GLU A 170 -8.37 -0.55 6.39
CA GLU A 170 -9.70 -1.13 6.23
C GLU A 170 -10.38 -1.40 7.58
N TRP A 171 -9.61 -1.49 8.67
CA TRP A 171 -10.14 -1.62 10.03
C TRP A 171 -10.98 -0.42 10.45
N SER A 172 -10.64 0.79 9.98
CA SER A 172 -11.48 1.98 10.24
C SER A 172 -12.90 1.81 9.69
N ILE A 173 -13.09 1.01 8.64
CA ILE A 173 -14.41 0.69 8.07
C ILE A 173 -15.02 -0.50 8.81
N VAL A 174 -14.27 -1.60 8.92
CA VAL A 174 -14.72 -2.86 9.53
C VAL A 174 -15.16 -2.64 10.97
N ARG A 175 -14.37 -1.91 11.77
CA ARG A 175 -14.71 -1.63 13.16
C ARG A 175 -16.02 -0.86 13.29
N ARG A 176 -16.24 0.18 12.48
CA ARG A 176 -17.51 0.92 12.48
C ARG A 176 -18.71 0.04 12.16
N ILE A 177 -18.56 -0.92 11.24
CA ILE A 177 -19.61 -1.92 10.95
C ILE A 177 -19.88 -2.80 12.17
N LEU A 178 -18.83 -3.33 12.80
CA LEU A 178 -18.95 -4.20 13.97
C LEU A 178 -19.52 -3.49 15.20
N ASP A 179 -19.26 -2.19 15.32
CA ASP A 179 -19.81 -1.31 16.36
C ASP A 179 -21.25 -0.83 16.02
N GLY A 180 -21.83 -1.30 14.92
CA GLY A 180 -23.21 -1.01 14.51
C GLY A 180 -23.44 0.40 13.98
N ARG A 181 -22.40 1.11 13.53
CA ARG A 181 -22.52 2.42 12.90
C ARG A 181 -23.27 2.31 11.58
N ARG A 182 -24.13 3.29 11.28
CA ARG A 182 -24.89 3.36 10.02
C ARG A 182 -24.38 4.48 9.11
N ARG A 183 -23.68 5.46 9.66
CA ARG A 183 -23.16 6.62 8.92
C ARG A 183 -21.64 6.52 8.87
N ILE A 184 -21.05 6.83 7.69
CA ILE A 184 -19.62 6.93 7.50
C ILE A 184 -19.29 8.24 6.77
N VAL A 185 -18.31 8.98 7.29
CA VAL A 185 -17.84 10.22 6.67
C VAL A 185 -16.80 9.90 5.61
N VAL A 186 -16.94 10.51 4.44
CA VAL A 186 -15.94 10.49 3.37
C VAL A 186 -15.55 11.91 2.97
N ALA A 187 -14.29 12.10 2.61
CA ALA A 187 -13.82 13.35 2.05
C ALA A 187 -14.07 13.38 0.54
N ASP A 188 -14.63 14.48 0.04
CA ASP A 188 -14.79 14.75 -1.41
C ASP A 188 -15.36 13.53 -2.16
N ASP A 189 -16.49 13.02 -1.69
CA ASP A 189 -17.20 11.83 -2.17
C ASP A 189 -16.40 10.51 -2.13
N GLY A 190 -15.24 10.51 -1.48
CA GLY A 190 -14.36 9.36 -1.41
C GLY A 190 -13.71 9.00 -2.76
N LEU A 191 -13.61 9.94 -3.68
CA LEU A 191 -13.10 9.70 -5.05
C LEU A 191 -11.58 9.69 -5.15
N THR A 192 -10.87 9.94 -4.06
CA THR A 192 -9.40 9.88 -4.04
C THR A 192 -8.90 8.49 -4.39
N LEU A 193 -7.94 8.45 -5.33
CA LEU A 193 -7.22 7.24 -5.70
C LEU A 193 -5.92 7.13 -4.88
N HIS A 194 -5.73 6.00 -4.23
CA HIS A 194 -4.51 5.69 -3.51
C HIS A 194 -4.09 4.26 -3.84
N HIS A 195 -2.96 4.13 -4.55
CA HIS A 195 -2.45 2.83 -4.96
C HIS A 195 -2.07 1.99 -3.74
N HIS A 196 -2.57 0.77 -3.72
CA HIS A 196 -2.30 -0.25 -2.70
C HIS A 196 -1.74 -1.50 -3.37
N GLY A 197 -1.19 -2.40 -2.56
CA GLY A 197 -0.77 -3.71 -3.02
C GLY A 197 -1.24 -4.79 -2.06
N TYR A 198 -1.99 -5.74 -2.59
CA TYR A 198 -2.38 -6.91 -1.83
C TYR A 198 -1.19 -7.81 -1.54
N THR A 199 -1.11 -8.38 -0.34
CA THR A 199 0.04 -9.15 0.13
C THR A 199 0.48 -10.25 -0.83
N GLU A 200 -0.46 -11.01 -1.41
CA GLU A 200 -0.15 -12.09 -2.36
C GLU A 200 0.32 -11.54 -3.71
N ASN A 201 -0.25 -10.44 -4.20
CA ASN A 201 0.17 -9.79 -5.44
C ASN A 201 1.60 -9.25 -5.34
N LEU A 202 1.92 -8.60 -4.22
CA LEU A 202 3.27 -8.08 -3.96
C LEU A 202 4.30 -9.23 -3.85
N ALA A 203 3.94 -10.32 -3.18
CA ALA A 203 4.78 -11.50 -3.09
C ALA A 203 4.99 -12.15 -4.47
N HIS A 204 3.92 -12.23 -5.28
CA HIS A 204 4.01 -12.75 -6.65
C HIS A 204 4.98 -11.93 -7.50
N ALA A 205 4.91 -10.60 -7.47
CA ALA A 205 5.86 -9.75 -8.20
C ALA A 205 7.32 -10.01 -7.80
N LEU A 206 7.58 -10.19 -6.50
CA LEU A 206 8.91 -10.52 -5.99
C LEU A 206 9.38 -11.90 -6.50
N LEU A 207 8.50 -12.90 -6.46
CA LEU A 207 8.81 -14.24 -6.94
C LEU A 207 9.06 -14.28 -8.46
N LEU A 208 8.40 -13.43 -9.25
CA LEU A 208 8.70 -13.29 -10.67
C LEU A 208 10.14 -12.78 -10.91
N ALA A 209 10.66 -11.89 -10.05
CA ALA A 209 12.04 -11.46 -10.13
C ALA A 209 13.02 -12.60 -9.75
N VAL A 210 12.64 -13.45 -8.80
CA VAL A 210 13.41 -14.66 -8.46
C VAL A 210 13.47 -15.64 -9.63
N ASP A 211 12.36 -15.80 -10.35
CA ASP A 211 12.28 -16.69 -11.53
C ASP A 211 13.05 -16.12 -12.74
N GLN A 212 13.25 -14.81 -12.81
CA GLN A 212 13.84 -14.09 -13.94
C GLN A 212 15.00 -13.17 -13.50
N PRO A 213 16.04 -13.72 -12.82
CA PRO A 213 17.07 -12.89 -12.17
C PRO A 213 17.84 -12.01 -13.16
N ALA A 214 18.06 -12.48 -14.38
CA ALA A 214 18.76 -11.71 -15.41
C ALA A 214 17.94 -10.53 -15.93
N ALA A 215 16.61 -10.70 -16.07
CA ALA A 215 15.71 -9.61 -16.47
C ALA A 215 15.48 -8.60 -15.35
N ALA A 216 15.48 -9.06 -14.09
CA ALA A 216 15.24 -8.23 -12.91
C ALA A 216 16.49 -7.46 -12.45
N ALA A 217 17.69 -7.89 -12.88
CA ALA A 217 18.96 -7.35 -12.38
C ALA A 217 19.11 -5.85 -12.64
N GLY A 218 19.48 -5.11 -11.58
CA GLY A 218 19.74 -3.66 -11.63
C GLY A 218 18.48 -2.80 -11.74
N HIS A 219 17.29 -3.38 -11.64
CA HIS A 219 16.04 -2.65 -11.76
C HIS A 219 15.43 -2.24 -10.42
N VAL A 220 14.84 -1.05 -10.43
CA VAL A 220 13.81 -0.64 -9.47
C VAL A 220 12.45 -0.84 -10.13
N PHE A 221 11.51 -1.43 -9.40
CA PHE A 221 10.14 -1.64 -9.86
C PHE A 221 9.12 -1.00 -8.92
N ASN A 222 8.20 -0.24 -9.48
CA ASN A 222 6.92 -0.01 -8.85
C ASN A 222 6.11 -1.31 -8.88
N VAL A 223 5.38 -1.57 -7.81
CA VAL A 223 4.46 -2.71 -7.73
C VAL A 223 3.23 -2.33 -6.94
N GLY A 224 2.11 -2.94 -7.24
CA GLY A 224 0.82 -2.71 -6.60
C GLY A 224 -0.26 -3.43 -7.40
N ASP A 225 -1.50 -3.32 -6.96
CA ASP A 225 -2.63 -3.92 -7.66
C ASP A 225 -2.85 -3.25 -9.03
N GLU A 226 -3.24 -4.02 -10.03
CA GLU A 226 -3.49 -3.47 -11.38
C GLU A 226 -4.72 -2.56 -11.43
N GLU A 227 -5.71 -2.79 -10.55
CA GLU A 227 -6.90 -1.94 -10.40
C GLU A 227 -6.76 -1.06 -9.16
N VAL A 228 -6.73 0.26 -9.36
CA VAL A 228 -6.68 1.23 -8.26
C VAL A 228 -8.10 1.65 -7.91
N LEU A 229 -8.57 1.25 -6.73
CA LEU A 229 -9.90 1.58 -6.24
C LEU A 229 -9.92 2.95 -5.55
N THR A 230 -11.03 3.67 -5.69
CA THR A 230 -11.30 4.85 -4.87
C THR A 230 -11.57 4.45 -3.42
N VAL A 231 -11.40 5.39 -2.48
CA VAL A 231 -11.74 5.17 -1.07
C VAL A 231 -13.21 4.72 -0.93
N ARG A 232 -14.11 5.33 -1.71
CA ARG A 232 -15.53 4.96 -1.73
C ARG A 232 -15.75 3.52 -2.18
N GLN A 233 -15.09 3.10 -3.27
CA GLN A 233 -15.20 1.71 -3.75
C GLN A 233 -14.72 0.70 -2.71
N VAL A 234 -13.64 1.01 -1.99
CA VAL A 234 -13.17 0.16 -0.87
C VAL A 234 -14.24 0.08 0.22
N ILE A 235 -14.82 1.22 0.64
CA ILE A 235 -15.89 1.27 1.65
C ILE A 235 -17.10 0.42 1.23
N GLU A 236 -17.55 0.57 -0.02
CA GLU A 236 -18.70 -0.16 -0.55
C GLU A 236 -18.43 -1.67 -0.67
N LEU A 237 -17.21 -2.08 -1.09
CA LEU A 237 -16.82 -3.50 -1.14
C LEU A 237 -16.75 -4.13 0.26
N VAL A 238 -16.22 -3.42 1.24
CA VAL A 238 -16.19 -3.89 2.65
C VAL A 238 -17.62 -4.03 3.18
N ALA A 239 -18.49 -3.04 2.93
CA ALA A 239 -19.87 -3.06 3.36
C ALA A 239 -20.63 -4.24 2.74
N ALA A 240 -20.55 -4.42 1.41
CA ALA A 240 -21.17 -5.55 0.73
C ALA A 240 -20.67 -6.90 1.26
N THR A 241 -19.38 -7.00 1.63
CA THR A 241 -18.78 -8.23 2.15
C THR A 241 -19.31 -8.60 3.54
N LEU A 242 -19.60 -7.59 4.36
CA LEU A 242 -20.07 -7.76 5.75
C LEU A 242 -21.58 -7.53 5.89
N GLU A 243 -22.33 -7.56 4.77
CA GLU A 243 -23.79 -7.42 4.72
C GLU A 243 -24.29 -6.15 5.42
N HIS A 244 -23.59 -5.02 5.18
CA HIS A 244 -23.84 -3.74 5.80
C HIS A 244 -24.25 -2.69 4.77
N GLU A 245 -25.12 -1.76 5.17
CA GLU A 245 -25.51 -0.60 4.37
C GLU A 245 -25.07 0.70 5.03
N TRP A 246 -24.41 1.57 4.27
CA TRP A 246 -23.96 2.87 4.71
C TRP A 246 -24.84 4.02 4.24
N GLU A 247 -25.18 4.90 5.14
CA GLU A 247 -25.40 6.29 4.81
C GLU A 247 -24.01 6.97 4.67
N ILE A 248 -23.59 7.22 3.42
CA ILE A 248 -22.31 7.86 3.14
C ILE A 248 -22.49 9.38 3.23
N VAL A 249 -21.78 10.01 4.16
CA VAL A 249 -21.82 11.47 4.38
C VAL A 249 -20.57 12.09 3.77
N SER A 250 -20.74 12.74 2.62
CA SER A 250 -19.66 13.46 1.94
C SER A 250 -19.46 14.85 2.53
N MET A 251 -18.21 15.19 2.82
CA MET A 251 -17.79 16.50 3.29
C MET A 251 -16.55 16.97 2.54
N PRO A 252 -16.32 18.29 2.39
CA PRO A 252 -15.01 18.79 1.99
C PRO A 252 -13.90 18.23 2.89
N TYR A 253 -12.75 17.92 2.32
CA TYR A 253 -11.62 17.31 3.04
C TYR A 253 -11.30 17.98 4.39
N ASP A 254 -11.29 19.32 4.41
CA ASP A 254 -10.95 20.09 5.63
C ASP A 254 -11.90 19.80 6.80
N LEU A 255 -13.16 19.49 6.50
CA LEU A 255 -14.20 19.16 7.47
C LEU A 255 -14.31 17.66 7.74
N ALA A 256 -13.91 16.82 6.81
CA ALA A 256 -14.05 15.36 6.86
C ALA A 256 -13.00 14.70 7.80
N VAL A 257 -12.88 15.21 9.04
CA VAL A 257 -11.88 14.75 10.02
C VAL A 257 -11.93 13.24 10.25
N PRO A 258 -13.10 12.58 10.39
CA PRO A 258 -13.19 11.12 10.58
C PRO A 258 -12.71 10.30 9.37
N ALA A 259 -12.61 10.90 8.18
CA ALA A 259 -12.15 10.22 6.97
C ALA A 259 -10.62 10.22 6.80
N ARG A 260 -9.89 10.98 7.61
CA ARG A 260 -8.42 11.12 7.48
C ARG A 260 -7.65 9.81 7.57
N PRO A 261 -8.00 8.85 8.46
CA PRO A 261 -7.35 7.53 8.50
C PRO A 261 -7.44 6.77 7.18
N LEU A 262 -8.54 6.93 6.43
CA LEU A 262 -8.75 6.27 5.14
C LEU A 262 -7.91 6.89 4.01
N LEU A 263 -7.53 8.16 4.14
CA LEU A 263 -6.72 8.87 3.13
C LEU A 263 -5.22 8.73 3.39
N ALA A 264 -4.80 8.65 4.66
CA ALA A 264 -3.41 8.56 5.10
C ALA A 264 -2.49 9.63 4.47
N GLN A 265 -3.03 10.85 4.26
CA GLN A 265 -2.30 11.96 3.64
C GLN A 265 -2.95 13.31 4.03
N PRO A 266 -2.17 14.42 3.98
CA PRO A 266 -2.66 15.74 4.40
C PRO A 266 -3.55 16.45 3.36
N LEU A 267 -3.69 15.91 2.15
CA LEU A 267 -4.55 16.42 1.07
C LEU A 267 -5.19 15.26 0.31
N PRO A 268 -6.39 15.43 -0.26
CA PRO A 268 -7.07 14.40 -1.04
C PRO A 268 -6.52 14.27 -2.47
N THR A 269 -5.21 14.36 -2.64
CA THR A 269 -4.56 14.20 -3.95
C THR A 269 -4.47 12.73 -4.34
N HIS A 270 -4.42 12.45 -5.66
CA HIS A 270 -4.26 11.09 -6.14
C HIS A 270 -2.80 10.63 -5.99
N ARG A 271 -2.62 9.35 -5.65
CA ARG A 271 -1.33 8.66 -5.58
C ARG A 271 -1.44 7.34 -6.34
N VAL A 272 -1.09 7.36 -7.61
CA VAL A 272 -1.19 6.22 -8.53
C VAL A 272 0.18 5.94 -9.12
N LEU A 273 0.62 4.69 -9.08
CA LEU A 273 1.89 4.22 -9.64
C LEU A 273 1.70 3.78 -11.10
N ASP A 274 2.70 4.01 -11.92
CA ASP A 274 2.85 3.33 -13.19
C ASP A 274 3.43 1.93 -12.95
N LEU A 275 2.79 0.90 -13.47
CA LEU A 275 3.22 -0.48 -13.38
C LEU A 275 3.76 -1.03 -14.70
N ALA A 276 3.98 -0.17 -15.69
CA ALA A 276 4.39 -0.61 -17.03
C ALA A 276 5.72 -1.39 -16.98
N ARG A 277 6.69 -0.93 -16.17
CA ARG A 277 8.01 -1.58 -16.06
C ARG A 277 7.90 -3.00 -15.51
N VAL A 278 7.26 -3.20 -14.37
CA VAL A 278 7.13 -4.55 -13.78
C VAL A 278 6.30 -5.47 -14.67
N ARG A 279 5.31 -4.94 -15.37
CA ARG A 279 4.48 -5.71 -16.33
C ARG A 279 5.24 -6.12 -17.59
N THR A 280 6.05 -5.24 -18.14
CA THR A 280 6.78 -5.51 -19.40
C THR A 280 8.04 -6.34 -19.18
N VAL A 281 8.74 -6.12 -18.06
CA VAL A 281 10.02 -6.81 -17.78
C VAL A 281 9.78 -8.17 -17.15
N LEU A 282 8.87 -8.26 -16.16
CA LEU A 282 8.64 -9.49 -15.39
C LEU A 282 7.33 -10.20 -15.75
N GLY A 283 6.50 -9.64 -16.61
CA GLY A 283 5.20 -10.22 -16.94
C GLY A 283 4.18 -10.14 -15.80
N TYR A 284 4.35 -9.22 -14.85
CA TYR A 284 3.49 -9.11 -13.67
C TYR A 284 2.01 -8.95 -14.05
N ARG A 285 1.18 -9.70 -13.34
CA ARG A 285 -0.28 -9.56 -13.26
C ARG A 285 -0.72 -9.87 -11.84
N ASP A 286 -1.83 -9.28 -11.42
CA ASP A 286 -2.44 -9.63 -10.15
C ASP A 286 -2.82 -11.11 -10.13
N VAL A 287 -2.46 -11.82 -9.05
CA VAL A 287 -2.96 -13.19 -8.78
C VAL A 287 -4.31 -13.15 -8.08
N VAL A 288 -4.60 -12.05 -7.38
CA VAL A 288 -5.88 -11.78 -6.77
C VAL A 288 -6.33 -10.37 -7.15
N PRO A 289 -7.39 -10.22 -7.96
CA PRO A 289 -7.89 -8.90 -8.32
C PRO A 289 -8.29 -8.07 -7.08
N ALA A 290 -8.08 -6.75 -7.10
CA ALA A 290 -8.35 -5.86 -5.96
C ALA A 290 -9.80 -6.00 -5.43
N ARG A 291 -10.78 -6.20 -6.33
CA ARG A 291 -12.20 -6.42 -5.97
C ARG A 291 -12.46 -7.74 -5.23
N GLU A 292 -11.51 -8.67 -5.25
CA GLU A 292 -11.54 -9.90 -4.45
C GLU A 292 -10.65 -9.78 -3.20
N ALA A 293 -9.53 -9.10 -3.32
CA ALA A 293 -8.57 -8.90 -2.24
C ALA A 293 -9.15 -8.06 -1.08
N VAL A 294 -9.90 -6.98 -1.39
CA VAL A 294 -10.56 -6.15 -0.38
C VAL A 294 -11.59 -6.96 0.43
N PRO A 295 -12.52 -7.73 -0.17
CA PRO A 295 -13.39 -8.66 0.55
C PRO A 295 -12.65 -9.68 1.41
N ARG A 296 -11.56 -10.28 0.92
CA ARG A 296 -10.74 -11.22 1.71
C ARG A 296 -10.17 -10.53 2.95
N THR A 297 -9.63 -9.33 2.79
CA THR A 297 -9.08 -8.52 3.88
C THR A 297 -10.15 -8.15 4.91
N ALA A 298 -11.34 -7.74 4.47
CA ALA A 298 -12.45 -7.39 5.35
C ALA A 298 -12.90 -8.58 6.21
N ARG A 299 -13.06 -9.78 5.62
CA ARG A 299 -13.41 -11.00 6.37
C ARG A 299 -12.31 -11.37 7.36
N TRP A 300 -11.04 -11.26 6.94
CA TRP A 300 -9.92 -11.54 7.82
C TRP A 300 -9.91 -10.60 9.04
N LEU A 301 -10.05 -9.30 8.84
CA LEU A 301 -10.12 -8.32 9.92
C LEU A 301 -11.34 -8.52 10.84
N ALA A 302 -12.49 -8.92 10.31
CA ALA A 302 -13.67 -9.20 11.11
C ALA A 302 -13.46 -10.40 12.06
N SER A 303 -12.64 -11.39 11.65
CA SER A 303 -12.32 -12.59 12.43
C SER A 303 -11.03 -12.46 13.27
N HIS A 304 -10.11 -11.57 12.89
CA HIS A 304 -8.83 -11.29 13.57
C HIS A 304 -8.78 -9.81 13.95
N ARG A 305 -9.62 -9.44 14.89
CA ARG A 305 -9.80 -8.04 15.28
C ARG A 305 -8.55 -7.50 15.95
N PRO A 306 -8.03 -6.34 15.52
CA PRO A 306 -7.05 -5.59 16.29
C PRO A 306 -7.52 -5.37 17.74
N GLU A 307 -6.58 -5.41 18.67
CA GLU A 307 -6.91 -5.08 20.05
C GLU A 307 -7.27 -3.60 20.17
N PRO A 308 -8.38 -3.26 20.88
CA PRO A 308 -8.75 -1.86 21.10
C PRO A 308 -7.62 -1.09 21.79
N GLY A 309 -7.15 -0.01 21.15
CA GLY A 309 -5.99 0.77 21.62
C GLY A 309 -4.64 0.07 21.42
N GLY A 310 -4.61 -1.09 20.76
CA GLY A 310 -3.40 -1.81 20.38
C GLY A 310 -2.60 -1.12 19.26
N GLN A 311 -1.46 -1.71 18.89
CA GLN A 311 -0.52 -1.10 17.95
C GLN A 311 -1.14 -0.82 16.58
N GLU A 312 -1.97 -1.74 16.06
CA GLU A 312 -2.65 -1.59 14.77
C GLU A 312 -3.62 -0.40 14.77
N GLU A 313 -4.34 -0.16 15.88
CA GLU A 313 -5.23 1.00 15.99
C GLU A 313 -4.46 2.30 16.21
N MET A 314 -3.41 2.29 17.02
CA MET A 314 -2.57 3.48 17.25
C MET A 314 -1.94 3.99 15.95
N VAL A 315 -1.53 3.10 15.05
CA VAL A 315 -0.96 3.47 13.74
C VAL A 315 -1.99 4.16 12.85
N LEU A 316 -3.26 3.78 12.95
CA LEU A 316 -4.35 4.42 12.17
C LEU A 316 -4.66 5.83 12.65
N THR A 317 -4.37 6.14 13.93
CA THR A 317 -4.77 7.41 14.57
C THR A 317 -6.26 7.71 14.45
N ASP A 318 -7.10 6.66 14.37
CA ASP A 318 -8.56 6.76 14.36
C ASP A 318 -9.07 6.68 15.81
N PRO A 319 -9.65 7.76 16.35
CA PRO A 319 -10.09 7.77 17.74
C PRO A 319 -11.38 7.00 17.98
N PHE A 320 -12.12 6.60 16.91
CA PHE A 320 -13.44 5.98 16.97
C PHE A 320 -14.40 6.72 17.92
N ASN A 321 -14.34 8.07 17.90
CA ASN A 321 -15.19 8.91 18.74
C ASN A 321 -16.51 9.22 18.05
N TYR A 322 -17.46 8.30 18.18
CA TYR A 322 -18.73 8.34 17.48
C TYR A 322 -19.63 9.51 17.87
N ASP A 323 -19.57 9.94 19.13
CA ASP A 323 -20.32 11.14 19.57
C ASP A 323 -19.81 12.42 18.87
N ALA A 324 -18.51 12.51 18.63
CA ALA A 324 -17.92 13.61 17.88
C ALA A 324 -18.25 13.52 16.39
N GLU A 325 -18.23 12.30 15.82
CA GLU A 325 -18.64 12.07 14.43
C GLU A 325 -20.11 12.47 14.22
N ASP A 326 -21.01 12.07 15.11
CA ASP A 326 -22.44 12.37 15.00
C ASP A 326 -22.70 13.87 15.08
N ARG A 327 -22.08 14.58 16.05
CA ARG A 327 -22.20 16.04 16.12
C ARG A 327 -21.70 16.73 14.85
N LEU A 328 -20.59 16.25 14.27
CA LEU A 328 -20.05 16.80 13.03
C LEU A 328 -21.00 16.56 11.85
N ILE A 329 -21.53 15.35 11.72
CA ILE A 329 -22.47 14.97 10.66
C ILE A 329 -23.74 15.83 10.74
N ASP A 330 -24.31 16.01 11.93
CA ASP A 330 -25.52 16.80 12.14
C ASP A 330 -25.29 18.31 11.81
N ALA A 331 -24.14 18.86 12.26
CA ALA A 331 -23.76 20.23 11.93
C ALA A 331 -23.54 20.44 10.42
N TRP A 332 -22.87 19.49 9.76
CA TRP A 332 -22.66 19.53 8.32
C TRP A 332 -23.96 19.44 7.53
N SER A 333 -24.87 18.54 7.93
CA SER A 333 -26.17 18.39 7.28
C SER A 333 -26.97 19.68 7.33
N ALA A 334 -27.01 20.35 8.50
CA ALA A 334 -27.68 21.64 8.65
C ALA A 334 -27.04 22.74 7.77
N ALA A 335 -25.70 22.80 7.73
CA ALA A 335 -24.98 23.76 6.88
C ALA A 335 -25.25 23.52 5.39
N ARG A 336 -25.18 22.27 4.93
CA ARG A 336 -25.47 21.89 3.56
C ARG A 336 -26.91 22.30 3.16
N ASP A 337 -27.89 21.99 4.00
CA ASP A 337 -29.29 22.30 3.73
C ASP A 337 -29.53 23.82 3.64
N SER A 338 -28.74 24.61 4.38
CA SER A 338 -28.80 26.07 4.29
C SER A 338 -28.24 26.63 2.98
N VAL A 339 -27.29 25.91 2.34
CA VAL A 339 -26.65 26.33 1.08
C VAL A 339 -27.42 25.85 -0.14
N LEU A 340 -28.13 24.69 -0.06
CA LEU A 340 -28.85 24.09 -1.19
C LEU A 340 -29.72 25.07 -2.00
N PRO A 341 -30.51 26.00 -1.39
CA PRO A 341 -31.30 26.95 -2.17
C PRO A 341 -30.47 27.88 -3.07
N ALA A 342 -29.21 28.13 -2.71
CA ALA A 342 -28.31 28.97 -3.51
C ALA A 342 -27.66 28.23 -4.69
N THR A 343 -27.88 26.93 -4.82
CA THR A 343 -27.33 26.12 -5.94
C THR A 343 -28.23 26.10 -7.17
N VAL A 344 -29.36 26.80 -7.14
CA VAL A 344 -30.30 26.87 -8.26
C VAL A 344 -29.80 27.93 -9.26
N PHE A 345 -29.51 27.50 -10.48
CA PHE A 345 -29.11 28.36 -11.59
C PHE A 345 -30.10 28.23 -12.77
N ASP A 346 -30.33 29.33 -13.46
CA ASP A 346 -31.12 29.38 -14.69
C ASP A 346 -30.34 30.12 -15.79
N PRO A 347 -29.92 29.47 -16.88
CA PRO A 347 -29.97 28.01 -17.09
C PRO A 347 -29.03 27.25 -16.13
N ASP A 348 -29.38 26.00 -15.82
CA ASP A 348 -28.57 25.09 -15.02
C ASP A 348 -27.20 24.84 -15.71
N PRO A 349 -26.05 25.21 -15.09
CA PRO A 349 -24.75 25.02 -15.70
C PRO A 349 -24.44 23.53 -15.83
N GLY A 350 -23.90 23.15 -16.98
CA GLY A 350 -23.55 21.76 -17.22
C GLY A 350 -22.64 21.60 -18.43
N TYR A 351 -22.09 20.42 -18.61
CA TYR A 351 -21.30 20.06 -19.76
C TYR A 351 -22.17 19.48 -20.87
N GLY A 352 -22.43 20.26 -21.92
CA GLY A 352 -23.16 19.80 -23.09
C GLY A 352 -22.32 18.86 -23.95
N LEU A 353 -22.51 17.54 -23.78
CA LEU A 353 -21.93 16.55 -24.69
C LEU A 353 -22.61 16.61 -26.04
N ALA A 354 -22.14 17.48 -26.92
CA ALA A 354 -22.63 17.58 -28.27
C ALA A 354 -21.52 17.34 -29.29
N TYR A 355 -21.07 16.08 -29.42
CA TYR A 355 -20.49 15.66 -30.67
C TYR A 355 -21.56 14.92 -31.48
N SER A 356 -22.42 15.69 -32.15
CA SER A 356 -23.43 15.18 -33.08
C SER A 356 -23.13 15.51 -34.53
N GLY A 357 -21.88 15.91 -34.81
CA GLY A 357 -21.45 16.39 -36.13
C GLY A 357 -21.94 17.81 -36.48
N PRO A 358 -21.55 18.36 -37.63
CA PRO A 358 -22.03 19.67 -38.07
C PRO A 358 -23.54 19.69 -38.15
N GLY A 359 -24.19 20.60 -37.39
CA GLY A 359 -25.65 20.73 -37.37
C GLY A 359 -26.38 19.83 -36.37
N GLY A 360 -25.66 19.07 -35.53
CA GLY A 360 -26.28 18.24 -34.49
C GLY A 360 -26.83 19.05 -33.32
N ARG A 361 -27.84 18.46 -32.63
CA ARG A 361 -28.47 19.08 -31.44
C ARG A 361 -27.68 18.74 -30.18
N ALA A 362 -27.51 19.75 -29.31
CA ALA A 362 -26.98 19.52 -27.96
C ALA A 362 -27.88 18.51 -27.19
N ARG A 363 -27.25 17.52 -26.52
CA ARG A 363 -27.94 16.60 -25.62
C ARG A 363 -27.86 17.15 -24.21
N SER A 364 -28.98 17.21 -23.48
CA SER A 364 -28.95 17.63 -22.08
C SER A 364 -28.32 16.54 -21.19
N GLN A 365 -27.64 16.95 -20.14
CA GLN A 365 -27.06 16.03 -19.14
C GLN A 365 -28.12 15.28 -18.33
N SER A 366 -29.40 15.67 -18.40
CA SER A 366 -30.47 14.99 -17.65
C SER A 366 -30.61 13.49 -17.97
N GLN A 367 -30.00 13.01 -19.07
CA GLN A 367 -29.98 11.59 -19.44
C GLN A 367 -28.97 10.73 -18.61
N PHE A 368 -28.09 11.35 -17.81
CA PHE A 368 -27.07 10.68 -17.04
C PHE A 368 -27.27 10.79 -15.51
N ARG A 369 -28.37 11.39 -15.07
CA ARG A 369 -28.78 11.36 -13.66
C ARG A 369 -29.60 10.08 -13.42
N PRO A 370 -29.24 9.29 -12.35
CA PRO A 370 -30.03 8.13 -11.96
C PRO A 370 -31.44 8.50 -11.57
#